data_61c268e332d2b180e64e3ef5f13461a0
#
_entry.id   61c268e332d2b180e64e3ef5f13461a0
#
_cell.length_a   1.000
_cell.length_b   1.000
_cell.length_c   1.000
_cell.angle_alpha   90.00
_cell.angle_beta   90.00
_cell.angle_gamma   90.00
#
_symmetry.space_group_name_H-M   'P 1'
#
loop_
_entity.id
_entity.type
_entity.pdbx_description
1 polymer ?
#
loop_
_entity_poly.entity_id
_entity_poly.type
_entity_poly.pdbx_seq_one_letter_code
_entity_poly.pdbx_strand_id
1 'polypeptide(L)'
;RRIAVLVPGAGVGLDAYWRLRRDVRALHRELGEGAAVVAWLGYRTPATVSPAALTTGRADGAAPGLRTLVDGLRAVRPDARISLLCHSYGSVVCARSAPGTAADALVLYGSPGAGVPDAAALRTGARVWAGRSGGDWIARVPHVRVRVPFVATVGFGTDPVADRFGAETFDAGDGGHSDYLLPGSRSLANLARIAAGAEPLGASR
;
A
#
# COMPACT_ATOMS: atom_id res chain seq x y z
N ARG A 1 -16.71 13.21 -0.06
CA ARG A 1 -16.23 12.42 1.12
C ARG A 1 -15.08 11.53 0.70
N ARG A 2 -14.16 11.22 1.62
CA ARG A 2 -12.91 10.50 1.35
C ARG A 2 -12.72 9.43 2.42
N ILE A 3 -12.34 8.23 1.99
CA ILE A 3 -12.01 7.11 2.88
C ILE A 3 -10.64 6.59 2.50
N ALA A 4 -9.67 6.69 3.40
CA ALA A 4 -8.35 6.11 3.23
C ALA A 4 -8.24 4.84 4.07
N VAL A 5 -7.87 3.72 3.45
CA VAL A 5 -7.65 2.44 4.12
C VAL A 5 -6.13 2.20 4.16
N LEU A 6 -5.56 2.23 5.36
CA LEU A 6 -4.16 1.87 5.58
C LEU A 6 -4.02 0.36 5.67
N VAL A 7 -3.22 -0.22 4.79
CA VAL A 7 -2.89 -1.65 4.76
C VAL A 7 -1.42 -1.79 5.14
N PRO A 8 -1.11 -2.17 6.38
CA PRO A 8 0.26 -2.21 6.87
C PRO A 8 1.06 -3.38 6.30
N GLY A 9 2.39 -3.28 6.43
CA GLY A 9 3.33 -4.29 6.01
C GLY A 9 3.62 -5.37 7.05
N ALA A 10 4.73 -6.09 6.85
CA ALA A 10 5.24 -7.08 7.77
C ALA A 10 5.59 -6.48 9.14
N GLY A 11 5.51 -7.30 10.20
CA GLY A 11 5.89 -6.92 11.56
C GLY A 11 4.93 -5.95 12.25
N VAL A 12 3.74 -5.68 11.69
CA VAL A 12 2.74 -4.83 12.32
C VAL A 12 1.65 -5.69 12.95
N GLY A 13 1.71 -5.86 14.26
CA GLY A 13 0.73 -6.57 15.06
C GLY A 13 0.03 -5.63 16.07
N LEU A 14 -0.68 -6.23 17.02
CA LEU A 14 -1.34 -5.47 18.10
C LEU A 14 -0.35 -4.75 19.02
N ASP A 15 0.87 -5.21 19.12
CA ASP A 15 2.01 -4.58 19.80
C ASP A 15 2.42 -3.25 19.14
N ALA A 16 2.17 -3.10 17.83
CA ALA A 16 2.39 -1.86 17.08
C ALA A 16 1.19 -0.89 17.10
N TYR A 17 0.15 -1.17 17.89
CA TYR A 17 -1.10 -0.39 17.92
C TYR A 17 -0.87 1.12 18.06
N TRP A 18 0.02 1.55 18.95
CA TRP A 18 0.27 2.97 19.19
C TRP A 18 0.87 3.68 17.98
N ARG A 19 1.75 3.00 17.23
CA ARG A 19 2.31 3.51 15.98
C ARG A 19 1.20 3.66 14.94
N LEU A 20 0.43 2.61 14.72
CA LEU A 20 -0.66 2.61 13.75
C LEU A 20 -1.71 3.69 14.08
N ARG A 21 -2.05 3.86 15.37
CA ARG A 21 -2.95 4.93 15.81
C ARG A 21 -2.37 6.32 15.56
N ARG A 22 -1.07 6.52 15.76
CA ARG A 22 -0.38 7.78 15.42
C ARG A 22 -0.50 8.05 13.92
N ASP A 23 -0.24 7.07 13.10
CA ASP A 23 -0.22 7.15 11.64
C ASP A 23 -1.62 7.45 11.08
N VAL A 24 -2.65 6.78 11.59
CA VAL A 24 -4.06 7.07 11.29
C VAL A 24 -4.41 8.53 11.63
N ARG A 25 -4.02 8.98 12.82
CA ARG A 25 -4.29 10.37 13.24
C ARG A 25 -3.56 11.39 12.40
N ALA A 26 -2.30 11.11 12.04
CA ALA A 26 -1.52 11.99 11.19
C ALA A 26 -2.18 12.15 9.82
N LEU A 27 -2.53 11.04 9.18
CA LEU A 27 -3.20 11.04 7.89
C LEU A 27 -4.59 11.70 7.95
N HIS A 28 -5.37 11.43 9.02
CA HIS A 28 -6.68 12.06 9.18
C HIS A 28 -6.59 13.58 9.32
N ARG A 29 -5.60 14.10 10.06
CA ARG A 29 -5.36 15.55 10.18
C ARG A 29 -4.99 16.17 8.84
N GLU A 30 -4.13 15.51 8.07
CA GLU A 30 -3.70 15.98 6.76
C GLU A 30 -4.84 15.96 5.73
N LEU A 31 -5.72 14.97 5.78
CA LEU A 31 -6.91 14.89 4.94
C LEU A 31 -7.98 15.93 5.31
N GLY A 32 -8.04 16.34 6.56
CA GLY A 32 -9.02 17.31 7.04
C GLY A 32 -10.45 16.79 7.15
N GLU A 33 -11.40 17.72 7.25
CA GLU A 33 -12.81 17.41 7.42
C GLU A 33 -13.42 16.61 6.28
N GLY A 34 -14.42 15.79 6.59
CA GLY A 34 -15.11 14.92 5.62
C GLY A 34 -14.32 13.69 5.18
N ALA A 35 -13.19 13.40 5.82
CA ALA A 35 -12.40 12.20 5.62
C ALA A 35 -12.57 11.19 6.75
N ALA A 36 -12.45 9.91 6.41
CA ALA A 36 -12.28 8.81 7.34
C ALA A 36 -11.01 8.06 7.03
N VAL A 37 -10.29 7.60 8.06
CA VAL A 37 -9.10 6.76 7.92
C VAL A 37 -9.33 5.46 8.69
N VAL A 38 -9.20 4.35 7.98
CA VAL A 38 -9.36 3.00 8.51
C VAL A 38 -7.99 2.31 8.49
N ALA A 39 -7.52 1.83 9.64
CA ALA A 39 -6.39 0.92 9.67
C ALA A 39 -6.90 -0.51 9.58
N TRP A 40 -6.54 -1.22 8.52
CA TRP A 40 -6.98 -2.58 8.31
C TRP A 40 -5.90 -3.59 8.74
N LEU A 41 -6.19 -4.31 9.81
CA LEU A 41 -5.36 -5.39 10.35
C LEU A 41 -6.01 -6.77 10.12
N GLY A 42 -6.74 -6.93 9.04
CA GLY A 42 -7.52 -8.13 8.74
C GLY A 42 -6.68 -9.37 8.36
N TYR A 43 -5.36 -9.37 8.61
CA TYR A 43 -4.51 -10.52 8.37
C TYR A 43 -3.36 -10.62 9.38
N ARG A 44 -2.84 -11.84 9.54
CA ARG A 44 -1.61 -12.04 10.32
C ARG A 44 -0.41 -11.60 9.48
N THR A 45 0.12 -10.44 9.79
CA THR A 45 1.32 -9.94 9.12
C THR A 45 2.48 -10.92 9.30
N PRO A 46 3.30 -11.20 8.28
CA PRO A 46 4.50 -11.99 8.46
C PRO A 46 5.48 -11.24 9.37
N ALA A 47 6.30 -11.95 10.14
CA ALA A 47 7.43 -11.31 10.81
C ALA A 47 8.36 -10.70 9.75
N THR A 48 8.94 -9.55 10.04
CA THR A 48 9.75 -8.77 9.07
C THR A 48 10.88 -9.59 8.45
N VAL A 49 11.49 -10.48 9.23
CA VAL A 49 12.53 -11.40 8.77
C VAL A 49 12.00 -12.83 8.87
N SER A 50 11.24 -13.26 7.87
CA SER A 50 10.71 -14.62 7.82
C SER A 50 10.50 -15.08 6.37
N PRO A 51 10.54 -16.39 6.09
CA PRO A 51 10.20 -16.93 4.77
C PRO A 51 8.80 -16.49 4.30
N ALA A 52 7.85 -16.32 5.22
CA ALA A 52 6.50 -15.86 4.91
C ALA A 52 6.47 -14.41 4.39
N ALA A 53 7.44 -13.57 4.78
CA ALA A 53 7.58 -12.21 4.27
C ALA A 53 8.13 -12.15 2.84
N LEU A 54 8.61 -13.25 2.31
CA LEU A 54 9.16 -13.37 0.96
C LEU A 54 8.20 -14.05 -0.03
N THR A 55 7.01 -14.48 0.42
CA THR A 55 6.03 -15.20 -0.39
C THR A 55 4.66 -14.52 -0.36
N THR A 56 3.80 -14.84 -1.31
CA THR A 56 2.46 -14.25 -1.41
C THR A 56 1.39 -14.92 -0.55
N GLY A 57 1.68 -16.06 0.08
CA GLY A 57 0.65 -16.87 0.74
C GLY A 57 -0.19 -16.15 1.79
N ARG A 58 0.43 -15.26 2.61
CA ARG A 58 -0.30 -14.43 3.56
C ARG A 58 -1.18 -13.39 2.86
N ALA A 59 -0.70 -12.83 1.76
CA ALA A 59 -1.44 -11.86 0.96
C ALA A 59 -2.61 -12.50 0.23
N ASP A 60 -2.43 -13.71 -0.30
CA ASP A 60 -3.48 -14.47 -0.97
C ASP A 60 -4.65 -14.78 0.00
N GLY A 61 -4.34 -15.17 1.24
CA GLY A 61 -5.34 -15.39 2.29
C GLY A 61 -6.00 -14.10 2.81
N ALA A 62 -5.32 -12.97 2.74
CA ALA A 62 -5.80 -11.68 3.21
C ALA A 62 -6.72 -10.96 2.20
N ALA A 63 -6.50 -11.17 0.92
CA ALA A 63 -7.14 -10.43 -0.16
C ALA A 63 -8.68 -10.47 -0.14
N PRO A 64 -9.36 -11.60 0.14
CA PRO A 64 -10.82 -11.63 0.24
C PRO A 64 -11.36 -10.70 1.32
N GLY A 65 -10.71 -10.68 2.50
CA GLY A 65 -11.12 -9.82 3.62
C GLY A 65 -10.98 -8.32 3.30
N LEU A 66 -9.94 -7.94 2.57
CA LEU A 66 -9.76 -6.54 2.15
C LEU A 66 -10.82 -6.15 1.11
N ARG A 67 -11.15 -7.02 0.15
CA ARG A 67 -12.26 -6.78 -0.79
C ARG A 67 -13.58 -6.59 -0.06
N THR A 68 -13.92 -7.50 0.85
CA THR A 68 -15.15 -7.41 1.65
C THR A 68 -15.25 -6.08 2.41
N LEU A 69 -14.13 -5.59 2.98
CA LEU A 69 -14.12 -4.28 3.62
C LEU A 69 -14.43 -3.16 2.63
N VAL A 70 -13.76 -3.14 1.46
CA VAL A 70 -13.95 -2.08 0.45
C VAL A 70 -15.38 -2.10 -0.09
N ASP A 71 -15.94 -3.28 -0.37
CA ASP A 71 -17.32 -3.44 -0.83
C ASP A 71 -18.32 -2.94 0.21
N GLY A 72 -18.08 -3.25 1.48
CA GLY A 72 -18.90 -2.73 2.58
C GLY A 72 -18.80 -1.20 2.71
N LEU A 73 -17.62 -0.63 2.58
CA LEU A 73 -17.43 0.83 2.58
C LEU A 73 -18.15 1.49 1.39
N ARG A 74 -18.06 0.90 0.21
CA ARG A 74 -18.74 1.38 -0.99
C ARG A 74 -20.27 1.28 -0.86
N ALA A 75 -20.78 0.20 -0.28
CA ALA A 75 -22.23 0.03 -0.04
C ALA A 75 -22.77 1.10 0.93
N VAL A 76 -22.04 1.40 2.00
CA VAL A 76 -22.45 2.41 3.01
C VAL A 76 -22.24 3.84 2.50
N ARG A 77 -21.23 4.07 1.65
CA ARG A 77 -20.87 5.39 1.10
C ARG A 77 -20.59 5.29 -0.41
N PRO A 78 -21.61 5.20 -1.24
CA PRO A 78 -21.46 5.03 -2.70
C PRO A 78 -20.64 6.15 -3.36
N ASP A 79 -20.79 7.40 -2.85
CA ASP A 79 -20.14 8.59 -3.42
C ASP A 79 -18.78 8.91 -2.81
N ALA A 80 -18.31 8.11 -1.84
CA ALA A 80 -17.03 8.37 -1.23
C ALA A 80 -15.88 7.91 -2.13
N ARG A 81 -14.83 8.72 -2.24
CA ARG A 81 -13.57 8.28 -2.81
C ARG A 81 -12.88 7.33 -1.84
N ILE A 82 -12.59 6.09 -2.26
CA ILE A 82 -11.93 5.06 -1.46
C ILE A 82 -10.51 4.86 -1.99
N SER A 83 -9.52 5.05 -1.13
CA SER A 83 -8.10 4.88 -1.49
C SER A 83 -7.45 3.84 -0.59
N LEU A 84 -6.77 2.86 -1.19
CA LEU A 84 -5.97 1.86 -0.49
C LEU A 84 -4.53 2.36 -0.41
N LEU A 85 -4.04 2.59 0.80
CA LEU A 85 -2.67 3.03 1.07
C LEU A 85 -1.88 1.84 1.63
N CYS A 86 -1.04 1.25 0.81
CA CYS A 86 -0.50 -0.09 0.95
C CYS A 86 1.01 -0.03 1.21
N HIS A 87 1.41 -0.19 2.47
CA HIS A 87 2.79 -0.09 2.90
C HIS A 87 3.51 -1.43 2.81
N SER A 88 4.72 -1.43 2.26
CA SER A 88 5.64 -2.57 2.32
C SER A 88 4.95 -3.87 1.82
N TYR A 89 4.94 -4.96 2.60
CA TYR A 89 4.22 -6.20 2.29
C TYR A 89 2.71 -5.97 2.05
N GLY A 90 2.12 -4.93 2.61
CA GLY A 90 0.75 -4.51 2.33
C GLY A 90 0.50 -4.23 0.84
N SER A 91 1.54 -3.87 0.08
CA SER A 91 1.45 -3.72 -1.39
C SER A 91 1.08 -5.02 -2.08
N VAL A 92 1.61 -6.15 -1.58
CA VAL A 92 1.28 -7.49 -2.11
C VAL A 92 -0.17 -7.85 -1.77
N VAL A 93 -0.63 -7.53 -0.55
CA VAL A 93 -2.02 -7.75 -0.13
C VAL A 93 -2.97 -6.95 -1.01
N CYS A 94 -2.69 -5.67 -1.22
CA CYS A 94 -3.49 -4.81 -2.08
C CYS A 94 -3.49 -5.29 -3.53
N ALA A 95 -2.36 -5.70 -4.06
CA ALA A 95 -2.27 -6.24 -5.42
C ALA A 95 -3.12 -7.51 -5.60
N ARG A 96 -3.14 -8.39 -4.59
CA ARG A 96 -3.99 -9.59 -4.59
C ARG A 96 -5.48 -9.28 -4.44
N SER A 97 -5.83 -8.17 -3.78
CA SER A 97 -7.22 -7.73 -3.67
C SER A 97 -7.68 -6.89 -4.87
N ALA A 98 -6.77 -6.32 -5.63
CA ALA A 98 -7.04 -5.35 -6.68
C ALA A 98 -8.08 -5.78 -7.73
N PRO A 99 -8.06 -7.03 -8.24
CA PRO A 99 -9.09 -7.46 -9.17
C PRO A 99 -10.49 -7.41 -8.53
N GLY A 100 -11.39 -6.62 -9.15
CA GLY A 100 -12.77 -6.46 -8.69
C GLY A 100 -12.97 -5.58 -7.45
N THR A 101 -11.92 -4.96 -6.91
CA THR A 101 -12.05 -4.03 -5.77
C THR A 101 -12.56 -2.67 -6.25
N ALA A 102 -13.59 -2.15 -5.59
CA ALA A 102 -14.21 -0.86 -5.89
C ALA A 102 -13.46 0.33 -5.26
N ALA A 103 -12.12 0.29 -5.27
CA ALA A 103 -11.26 1.40 -4.86
C ALA A 103 -11.02 2.37 -6.02
N ASP A 104 -10.84 3.66 -5.72
CA ASP A 104 -10.56 4.72 -6.70
C ASP A 104 -9.05 4.97 -6.85
N ALA A 105 -8.27 4.64 -5.83
CA ALA A 105 -6.81 4.72 -5.89
C ALA A 105 -6.16 3.55 -5.14
N LEU A 106 -5.05 3.08 -5.69
CA LEU A 106 -4.18 2.05 -5.11
C LEU A 106 -2.78 2.65 -5.00
N VAL A 107 -2.29 2.85 -3.79
CA VAL A 107 -1.01 3.49 -3.53
C VAL A 107 -0.04 2.50 -2.91
N LEU A 108 1.00 2.16 -3.65
CA LEU A 108 2.05 1.22 -3.25
C LEU A 108 3.26 2.02 -2.77
N TYR A 109 3.54 2.03 -1.47
CA TYR A 109 4.65 2.80 -0.93
C TYR A 109 5.58 1.97 -0.05
N GLY A 110 6.88 2.22 -0.16
CA GLY A 110 7.91 1.37 0.46
C GLY A 110 7.79 -0.11 0.05
N SER A 111 7.39 -0.37 -1.18
CA SER A 111 7.00 -1.69 -1.65
C SER A 111 8.20 -2.54 -2.06
N PRO A 112 8.28 -3.84 -1.65
CA PRO A 112 9.28 -4.78 -2.14
C PRO A 112 8.94 -5.37 -3.53
N GLY A 113 7.86 -4.89 -4.15
CA GLY A 113 7.17 -5.44 -5.30
C GLY A 113 5.73 -5.80 -4.97
N ALA A 114 4.90 -5.96 -5.98
CA ALA A 114 3.46 -6.21 -5.82
C ALA A 114 3.05 -7.67 -6.11
N GLY A 115 4.00 -8.54 -6.46
CA GLY A 115 3.72 -9.92 -6.85
C GLY A 115 3.12 -10.05 -8.25
N VAL A 116 3.18 -8.97 -9.04
CA VAL A 116 2.76 -8.86 -10.44
C VAL A 116 3.87 -8.20 -11.27
N PRO A 117 3.93 -8.41 -12.60
CA PRO A 117 4.99 -7.85 -13.43
C PRO A 117 4.85 -6.34 -13.64
N ASP A 118 3.62 -5.82 -13.70
CA ASP A 118 3.30 -4.43 -14.03
C ASP A 118 1.94 -4.02 -13.45
N ALA A 119 1.61 -2.74 -13.58
CA ALA A 119 0.35 -2.16 -13.09
C ALA A 119 -0.88 -2.70 -13.83
N ALA A 120 -0.76 -3.03 -15.13
CA ALA A 120 -1.86 -3.59 -15.91
C ALA A 120 -2.28 -4.97 -15.38
N ALA A 121 -1.32 -5.76 -14.90
CA ALA A 121 -1.58 -7.07 -14.30
C ALA A 121 -2.34 -7.01 -12.96
N LEU A 122 -2.48 -5.85 -12.36
CA LEU A 122 -3.35 -5.63 -11.19
C LEU A 122 -4.85 -5.77 -11.53
N ARG A 123 -5.23 -5.60 -12.79
CA ARG A 123 -6.62 -5.72 -13.28
C ARG A 123 -7.59 -4.90 -12.44
N THR A 124 -7.24 -3.67 -12.16
CA THR A 124 -8.03 -2.73 -11.35
C THR A 124 -8.45 -1.52 -12.17
N GLY A 125 -9.62 -0.96 -11.86
CA GLY A 125 -10.02 0.37 -12.35
C GLY A 125 -9.46 1.52 -11.50
N ALA A 126 -8.80 1.21 -10.38
CA ALA A 126 -8.19 2.21 -9.53
C ALA A 126 -6.97 2.84 -10.21
N ARG A 127 -6.74 4.13 -9.99
CA ARG A 127 -5.50 4.79 -10.37
C ARG A 127 -4.35 4.26 -9.50
N VAL A 128 -3.28 3.79 -10.12
CA VAL A 128 -2.17 3.13 -9.41
C VAL A 128 -1.03 4.10 -9.22
N TRP A 129 -0.63 4.29 -7.97
CA TRP A 129 0.47 5.14 -7.56
C TRP A 129 1.57 4.33 -6.89
N ALA A 130 2.82 4.76 -7.06
CA ALA A 130 3.96 4.19 -6.35
C ALA A 130 4.87 5.30 -5.79
N GLY A 131 5.41 5.07 -4.59
CA GLY A 131 6.36 5.99 -3.98
C GLY A 131 7.36 5.28 -3.07
N ARG A 132 8.60 5.76 -3.08
CA ARG A 132 9.65 5.27 -2.19
C ARG A 132 10.51 6.43 -1.71
N SER A 133 10.68 6.54 -0.39
CA SER A 133 11.54 7.53 0.23
C SER A 133 13.01 7.22 -0.02
N GLY A 134 13.84 8.26 -0.14
CA GLY A 134 15.26 8.13 -0.45
C GLY A 134 16.06 7.35 0.60
N GLY A 135 15.68 7.42 1.88
CA GLY A 135 16.30 6.67 2.98
C GLY A 135 15.71 5.27 3.21
N ASP A 136 14.75 4.82 2.39
CA ASP A 136 14.13 3.51 2.57
C ASP A 136 15.05 2.36 2.14
N TRP A 137 15.39 1.48 3.09
CA TRP A 137 16.25 0.32 2.85
C TRP A 137 15.67 -0.67 1.84
N ILE A 138 14.35 -0.64 1.58
CA ILE A 138 13.70 -1.51 0.60
C ILE A 138 14.26 -1.34 -0.81
N ALA A 139 14.86 -0.18 -1.10
CA ALA A 139 15.55 0.09 -2.35
C ALA A 139 16.71 -0.89 -2.63
N ARG A 140 17.27 -1.48 -1.57
CA ARG A 140 18.40 -2.42 -1.64
C ARG A 140 17.96 -3.89 -1.71
N VAL A 141 16.67 -4.15 -1.58
CA VAL A 141 16.11 -5.51 -1.69
C VAL A 141 15.99 -5.87 -3.17
N PRO A 142 16.49 -7.05 -3.58
CA PRO A 142 16.35 -7.48 -4.97
C PRO A 142 14.88 -7.60 -5.38
N HIS A 143 14.46 -6.83 -6.39
CA HIS A 143 13.12 -6.88 -6.95
C HIS A 143 13.05 -8.00 -8.01
N VAL A 144 13.16 -9.21 -7.53
CA VAL A 144 13.12 -10.43 -8.33
C VAL A 144 11.96 -11.33 -7.92
N ARG A 145 11.58 -12.24 -8.79
CA ARG A 145 10.58 -13.28 -8.52
C ARG A 145 11.13 -14.60 -9.03
N VAL A 146 11.48 -15.47 -8.13
CA VAL A 146 12.10 -16.75 -8.43
C VAL A 146 11.18 -17.89 -8.01
N ARG A 147 10.87 -18.77 -8.95
CA ARG A 147 10.17 -20.01 -8.64
C ARG A 147 11.17 -21.07 -8.20
N VAL A 148 11.08 -21.48 -6.94
CA VAL A 148 11.87 -22.59 -6.41
C VAL A 148 11.02 -23.86 -6.57
N PRO A 149 11.45 -24.83 -7.40
CA PRO A 149 10.70 -26.07 -7.61
C PRO A 149 10.38 -26.75 -6.29
N PHE A 150 9.15 -27.25 -6.15
CA PHE A 150 8.63 -27.98 -4.99
C PHE A 150 8.59 -27.19 -3.65
N VAL A 151 8.97 -25.92 -3.65
CA VAL A 151 9.00 -25.08 -2.43
C VAL A 151 8.01 -23.92 -2.51
N ALA A 152 8.32 -22.88 -3.26
CA ALA A 152 7.48 -21.69 -3.39
C ALA A 152 8.00 -20.74 -4.48
N THR A 153 7.21 -19.71 -4.79
CA THR A 153 7.71 -18.53 -5.49
C THR A 153 8.17 -17.51 -4.46
N VAL A 154 9.42 -17.10 -4.54
CA VAL A 154 10.08 -16.16 -3.63
C VAL A 154 10.29 -14.83 -4.32
N GLY A 155 10.02 -13.74 -3.59
CA GLY A 155 10.11 -12.38 -4.11
C GLY A 155 8.84 -11.90 -4.82
N PHE A 156 8.77 -10.60 -5.05
CA PHE A 156 7.53 -9.93 -5.48
C PHE A 156 7.64 -9.27 -6.86
N GLY A 157 8.75 -9.49 -7.56
CA GLY A 157 8.94 -9.05 -8.94
C GLY A 157 9.27 -7.57 -9.07
N THR A 158 8.80 -6.96 -10.14
CA THR A 158 9.15 -5.59 -10.54
C THR A 158 8.95 -4.57 -9.42
N ASP A 159 9.92 -3.66 -9.31
CA ASP A 159 9.85 -2.49 -8.42
C ASP A 159 8.71 -1.57 -8.87
N PRO A 160 7.71 -1.28 -8.02
CA PRO A 160 6.59 -0.42 -8.40
C PRO A 160 6.95 1.02 -8.77
N VAL A 161 8.09 1.54 -8.31
CA VAL A 161 8.55 2.89 -8.69
C VAL A 161 9.39 2.90 -9.97
N ALA A 162 9.65 1.75 -10.57
CA ALA A 162 10.35 1.69 -11.86
C ALA A 162 9.37 1.95 -13.00
N ASP A 163 9.79 2.73 -14.01
CA ASP A 163 8.97 3.09 -15.18
C ASP A 163 8.31 1.88 -15.85
N ARG A 164 9.06 0.76 -15.96
CA ARG A 164 8.55 -0.49 -16.53
C ARG A 164 7.37 -1.10 -15.76
N PHE A 165 7.12 -0.68 -14.52
CA PHE A 165 5.94 -1.15 -13.78
C PHE A 165 4.68 -0.44 -14.24
N GLY A 166 4.77 0.82 -14.69
CA GLY A 166 3.67 1.59 -15.24
C GLY A 166 2.71 2.16 -14.21
N ALA A 167 3.11 2.30 -12.95
CA ALA A 167 2.40 3.10 -11.96
C ALA A 167 2.81 4.57 -12.09
N GLU A 168 1.91 5.49 -11.75
CA GLU A 168 2.27 6.89 -11.57
C GLU A 168 3.12 7.03 -10.31
N THR A 169 4.19 7.84 -10.35
CA THR A 169 5.06 7.99 -9.20
C THR A 169 4.86 9.32 -8.48
N PHE A 170 5.13 9.33 -7.18
CA PHE A 170 5.10 10.53 -6.36
C PHE A 170 6.34 10.65 -5.48
N ASP A 171 6.73 11.87 -5.18
CA ASP A 171 7.84 12.16 -4.29
C ASP A 171 7.46 11.80 -2.84
N ALA A 172 8.16 10.83 -2.27
CA ALA A 172 7.97 10.36 -0.89
C ALA A 172 9.01 10.95 0.09
N GLY A 173 9.86 11.89 -0.35
CA GLY A 173 10.91 12.52 0.47
C GLY A 173 12.03 11.56 0.86
N ASP A 174 12.75 11.88 1.93
CA ASP A 174 14.00 11.21 2.30
C ASP A 174 13.90 10.33 3.56
N GLY A 175 12.68 10.09 4.07
CA GLY A 175 12.44 9.27 5.25
C GLY A 175 12.84 7.81 5.08
N GLY A 176 12.96 7.09 6.20
CA GLY A 176 13.18 5.65 6.23
C GLY A 176 11.89 4.84 5.99
N HIS A 177 12.03 3.51 6.03
CA HIS A 177 10.92 2.57 5.75
C HIS A 177 9.69 2.72 6.66
N SER A 178 9.84 3.26 7.84
CA SER A 178 8.75 3.44 8.81
C SER A 178 8.26 4.90 8.94
N ASP A 179 8.77 5.81 8.10
CA ASP A 179 8.60 7.26 8.29
C ASP A 179 7.57 7.91 7.37
N TYR A 180 6.93 7.13 6.50
CA TYR A 180 6.01 7.62 5.48
C TYR A 180 4.83 8.44 6.02
N LEU A 181 4.39 8.15 7.23
CA LEU A 181 3.25 8.82 7.86
C LEU A 181 3.67 9.74 9.03
N LEU A 182 4.95 10.14 9.09
CA LEU A 182 5.40 11.13 10.07
C LEU A 182 4.78 12.50 9.76
N PRO A 183 4.26 13.20 10.80
CA PRO A 183 3.74 14.56 10.63
C PRO A 183 4.76 15.49 9.96
N GLY A 184 4.31 16.26 8.96
CA GLY A 184 5.14 17.21 8.22
C GLY A 184 6.02 16.55 7.14
N SER A 185 6.00 15.23 6.97
CA SER A 185 6.75 14.59 5.89
C SER A 185 6.10 14.82 4.52
N ARG A 186 6.93 14.85 3.48
CA ARG A 186 6.48 14.96 2.10
C ARG A 186 5.62 13.75 1.69
N SER A 187 6.00 12.56 2.15
CA SER A 187 5.23 11.33 1.91
C SER A 187 3.81 11.43 2.48
N LEU A 188 3.65 11.90 3.73
CA LEU A 188 2.33 12.06 4.34
C LEU A 188 1.47 13.04 3.54
N ALA A 189 2.03 14.21 3.18
CA ALA A 189 1.32 15.20 2.39
C ALA A 189 0.86 14.63 1.03
N ASN A 190 1.73 13.91 0.32
CA ASN A 190 1.39 13.33 -0.97
C ASN A 190 0.42 12.16 -0.86
N LEU A 191 0.53 11.30 0.15
CA LEU A 191 -0.44 10.24 0.43
C LEU A 191 -1.84 10.80 0.70
N ALA A 192 -1.92 11.89 1.46
CA ALA A 192 -3.18 12.59 1.70
C ALA A 192 -3.75 13.23 0.43
N ARG A 193 -2.92 13.88 -0.41
CA ARG A 193 -3.34 14.45 -1.69
C ARG A 193 -3.92 13.39 -2.62
N ILE A 194 -3.24 12.25 -2.78
CA ILE A 194 -3.73 11.13 -3.60
C ILE A 194 -5.05 10.60 -3.05
N ALA A 195 -5.13 10.39 -1.74
CA ALA A 195 -6.36 9.92 -1.09
C ALA A 195 -7.52 10.93 -1.23
N ALA A 196 -7.20 12.22 -1.33
CA ALA A 196 -8.17 13.27 -1.61
C ALA A 196 -8.55 13.38 -3.09
N GLY A 197 -7.87 12.68 -3.99
CA GLY A 197 -8.06 12.77 -5.43
C GLY A 197 -7.32 13.92 -6.10
N ALA A 198 -6.40 14.55 -5.38
CA ALA A 198 -5.55 15.60 -5.89
C ALA A 198 -4.21 15.03 -6.41
N GLU A 199 -3.59 15.73 -7.35
CA GLU A 199 -2.27 15.38 -7.85
C GLU A 199 -1.21 15.57 -6.74
N PRO A 200 -0.33 14.61 -6.48
CA PRO A 200 0.76 14.77 -5.53
C PRO A 200 1.82 15.76 -6.05
N LEU A 201 2.60 16.30 -5.13
CA LEU A 201 3.74 17.14 -5.46
C LEU A 201 4.87 16.25 -6.00
N GLY A 202 5.53 16.69 -7.07
CA GLY A 202 6.61 15.94 -7.71
C GLY A 202 6.15 14.62 -8.34
N ALA A 203 4.92 14.57 -8.86
CA ALA A 203 4.43 13.42 -9.61
C ALA A 203 5.12 13.35 -10.98
N SER A 204 5.44 12.13 -11.41
CA SER A 204 5.84 11.82 -12.79
C SER A 204 4.99 10.65 -13.33
N ARG A 205 4.80 10.67 -14.65
CA ARG A 205 4.04 9.66 -15.41
C ARG A 205 4.98 8.74 -16.13
#